data_e7f1eea28c77b444517eb13fa984a97e
#
_entry.id   e7f1eea28c77b444517eb13fa984a97e
#
_cell.length_a   1.000
_cell.length_b   1.000
_cell.length_c   1.000
_cell.angle_alpha   90.00
_cell.angle_beta   90.00
_cell.angle_gamma   90.00
#
_symmetry.space_group_name_H-M   'P 1'
#
loop_
_entity.id
_entity.type
_entity.pdbx_description
1 polymer ?
#
loop_
_entity_poly.entity_id
_entity_poly.type
_entity_poly.pdbx_seq_one_letter_code
_entity_poly.pdbx_strand_id
1 'polypeptide(L)'
;LNRKRGRALTEADLDQLPDEPLGDHVLTLRIAEVVAETDDARSLVFAVPDGPDDPQIPPARLRYSPGQFLTLRVPSERTGSVARCYSLCSSPFTDEALTVTVKRTADGYASNWLCDHAHPGMHIHVLAPSGTFVPKTLDDDFLLLAAGSGITPIMSICKSALSEGSGQVTVIYANRDENSVIFCDALRELSGKYPDRLTVLHWLESLQGLPSAAALAKLAAPFTDRPVFICGPGPFMEAARVALETLKVPAAQVHIEVFKSLESDPFAAVKIDDAADEDDAGPATAVVELDGETYTVSWPRSAKLLDVLLAKGLDAPFSCREGHCGACAVTLRGGKVSMEVNDVLEQQDLDEGLILACQAHPETDSVEVTYDD
;
A
#
# COMPACT_ATOMS: atom_id res chain seq x y z
N LEU A 1 -12.41 35.34 14.87
CA LEU A 1 -12.55 34.01 15.44
C LEU A 1 -11.14 33.42 15.58
N ASN A 2 -10.61 33.43 16.85
CA ASN A 2 -9.27 32.94 17.21
C ASN A 2 -9.20 31.42 17.02
N ARG A 3 -8.55 30.94 15.97
CA ARG A 3 -8.03 29.58 15.92
C ARG A 3 -6.80 29.52 16.85
N LYS A 4 -6.94 28.91 18.01
CA LYS A 4 -5.80 28.50 18.83
C LYS A 4 -4.99 27.52 17.96
N ARG A 5 -3.77 27.93 17.56
CA ARG A 5 -2.76 27.00 17.05
C ARG A 5 -2.44 26.03 18.18
N GLY A 6 -2.73 24.74 18.00
CA GLY A 6 -2.32 23.68 18.90
C GLY A 6 -0.79 23.74 19.07
N ARG A 7 -0.33 23.43 20.26
CA ARG A 7 1.11 23.30 20.58
C ARG A 7 1.66 22.14 19.74
N ALA A 8 2.78 22.31 19.07
CA ALA A 8 3.49 21.21 18.43
C ALA A 8 3.89 20.18 19.50
N LEU A 9 3.61 18.88 19.23
CA LEU A 9 4.05 17.78 20.09
C LEU A 9 5.59 17.81 20.17
N THR A 10 6.12 17.66 21.38
CA THR A 10 7.56 17.51 21.63
C THR A 10 7.93 16.02 21.54
N GLU A 11 9.22 15.71 21.42
CA GLU A 11 9.74 14.34 21.45
C GLU A 11 9.24 13.56 22.67
N ALA A 12 9.12 14.21 23.84
CA ALA A 12 8.54 13.65 25.05
C ALA A 12 7.01 13.40 24.98
N ASP A 13 6.30 14.10 24.10
CA ASP A 13 4.87 13.86 23.86
C ASP A 13 4.65 12.65 22.93
N LEU A 14 5.67 12.25 22.16
CA LEU A 14 5.65 11.07 21.28
C LEU A 14 5.82 9.77 22.07
N ASP A 15 6.58 9.80 23.18
CA ASP A 15 6.72 8.69 24.13
C ASP A 15 5.45 8.47 24.99
N GLN A 16 4.47 9.39 24.91
CA GLN A 16 3.20 9.35 25.64
C GLN A 16 1.99 9.10 24.72
N LEU A 17 2.16 8.39 23.60
CA LEU A 17 1.01 7.83 22.87
C LEU A 17 0.23 6.94 23.86
N PRO A 18 -1.12 7.02 23.89
CA PRO A 18 -1.91 6.23 24.81
C PRO A 18 -1.50 4.75 24.71
N ASP A 19 -1.29 4.10 25.86
CA ASP A 19 -0.93 2.71 26.07
C ASP A 19 -2.03 1.74 25.60
N GLU A 20 -2.62 1.94 24.45
CA GLU A 20 -3.37 0.87 23.83
C GLU A 20 -2.36 -0.19 23.38
N PRO A 21 -2.49 -1.43 23.86
CA PRO A 21 -1.56 -2.48 23.50
C PRO A 21 -1.57 -2.66 21.99
N LEU A 22 -0.40 -2.50 21.38
CA LEU A 22 -0.21 -2.80 19.95
C LEU A 22 -0.28 -4.31 19.76
N GLY A 23 -0.80 -4.75 18.61
CA GLY A 23 -0.75 -6.15 18.24
C GLY A 23 0.69 -6.62 17.97
N ASP A 24 0.97 -7.90 18.15
CA ASP A 24 2.29 -8.51 17.93
C ASP A 24 2.78 -8.40 16.47
N HIS A 25 1.86 -8.11 15.55
CA HIS A 25 2.12 -7.87 14.14
C HIS A 25 2.73 -6.49 13.81
N VAL A 26 2.78 -5.58 14.79
CA VAL A 26 3.34 -4.22 14.60
C VAL A 26 4.86 -4.28 14.58
N LEU A 27 5.45 -3.65 13.58
CA LEU A 27 6.89 -3.50 13.46
C LEU A 27 7.30 -2.08 13.85
N THR A 28 8.50 -1.92 14.39
CA THR A 28 9.09 -0.61 14.66
C THR A 28 10.28 -0.40 13.73
N LEU A 29 10.21 0.63 12.88
CA LEU A 29 11.33 1.04 12.04
C LEU A 29 11.90 2.37 12.54
N ARG A 30 13.19 2.60 12.28
CA ARG A 30 13.86 3.87 12.54
C ARG A 30 14.02 4.64 11.23
N ILE A 31 13.68 5.93 11.22
CA ILE A 31 13.99 6.80 10.08
C ILE A 31 15.51 7.04 10.09
N ALA A 32 16.20 6.58 9.06
CA ALA A 32 17.62 6.76 8.88
C ALA A 32 17.93 8.12 8.24
N GLU A 33 17.10 8.51 7.26
CA GLU A 33 17.28 9.73 6.50
C GLU A 33 15.92 10.31 6.08
N VAL A 34 15.85 11.63 5.94
CA VAL A 34 14.72 12.36 5.36
C VAL A 34 15.24 13.20 4.20
N VAL A 35 14.81 12.85 2.97
CA VAL A 35 15.22 13.54 1.75
C VAL A 35 14.13 14.50 1.29
N ALA A 36 14.49 15.76 1.02
CA ALA A 36 13.59 16.73 0.42
C ALA A 36 13.50 16.50 -1.10
N GLU A 37 12.37 15.97 -1.57
CA GLU A 37 12.14 15.72 -2.98
C GLU A 37 11.66 16.97 -3.72
N THR A 38 10.72 17.68 -3.08
CA THR A 38 10.14 18.94 -3.55
C THR A 38 9.82 19.82 -2.33
N ASP A 39 9.28 21.01 -2.52
CA ASP A 39 8.82 21.87 -1.43
C ASP A 39 7.73 21.19 -0.57
N ASP A 40 6.90 20.32 -1.18
CA ASP A 40 5.77 19.67 -0.54
C ASP A 40 5.89 18.13 -0.45
N ALA A 41 7.07 17.55 -0.73
CA ALA A 41 7.29 16.10 -0.62
C ALA A 41 8.61 15.75 0.06
N ARG A 42 8.58 14.68 0.87
CA ARG A 42 9.74 14.14 1.63
C ARG A 42 9.81 12.63 1.47
N SER A 43 10.98 12.10 1.18
CA SER A 43 11.26 10.66 1.26
C SER A 43 11.77 10.32 2.65
N LEU A 44 11.21 9.27 3.23
CA LEU A 44 11.60 8.69 4.51
C LEU A 44 12.32 7.38 4.23
N VAL A 45 13.61 7.33 4.50
CA VAL A 45 14.45 6.13 4.38
C VAL A 45 14.45 5.41 5.71
N PHE A 46 14.10 4.14 5.74
CA PHE A 46 13.99 3.37 6.96
C PHE A 46 15.18 2.43 7.17
N ALA A 47 15.52 2.23 8.43
CA ALA A 47 16.42 1.18 8.86
C ALA A 47 15.73 0.34 9.94
N VAL A 48 16.11 -0.93 10.04
CA VAL A 48 15.77 -1.77 11.18
C VAL A 48 16.55 -1.27 12.37
N PRO A 49 15.91 -1.00 13.52
CA PRO A 49 16.64 -0.68 14.74
C PRO A 49 17.59 -1.83 15.12
N ASP A 50 18.78 -1.49 15.59
CA ASP A 50 19.88 -2.43 15.86
C ASP A 50 20.42 -2.32 17.31
N GLY A 51 19.73 -1.61 18.19
CA GLY A 51 20.05 -1.49 19.61
C GLY A 51 19.84 -2.79 20.39
N PRO A 52 20.49 -2.92 21.55
CA PRO A 52 20.38 -4.13 22.38
C PRO A 52 18.95 -4.38 22.94
N ASP A 53 18.16 -3.31 23.05
CA ASP A 53 16.78 -3.36 23.54
C ASP A 53 15.74 -3.27 22.40
N ASP A 54 16.18 -3.18 21.16
CA ASP A 54 15.29 -3.08 20.00
C ASP A 54 14.65 -4.44 19.65
N PRO A 55 13.37 -4.45 19.25
CA PRO A 55 12.72 -5.68 18.83
C PRO A 55 13.38 -6.22 17.55
N GLN A 56 13.73 -7.49 17.58
CA GLN A 56 14.28 -8.17 16.41
C GLN A 56 13.19 -8.38 15.35
N ILE A 57 13.34 -7.75 14.20
CA ILE A 57 12.41 -7.93 13.07
C ILE A 57 12.97 -9.02 12.14
N PRO A 58 12.28 -10.15 11.97
CA PRO A 58 12.69 -11.15 11.00
C PRO A 58 12.78 -10.53 9.59
N PRO A 59 13.89 -10.72 8.84
CA PRO A 59 14.03 -10.13 7.50
C PRO A 59 12.89 -10.51 6.54
N ALA A 60 12.27 -11.67 6.74
CA ALA A 60 11.13 -12.12 5.95
C ALA A 60 9.94 -11.15 6.05
N ARG A 61 9.71 -10.52 7.21
CA ARG A 61 8.60 -9.57 7.41
C ARG A 61 8.79 -8.22 6.73
N LEU A 62 9.98 -7.93 6.21
CA LEU A 62 10.29 -6.71 5.47
C LEU A 62 10.49 -6.96 3.98
N ARG A 63 10.33 -8.20 3.52
CA ARG A 63 10.34 -8.50 2.07
C ARG A 63 9.12 -7.90 1.42
N TYR A 64 9.28 -7.40 0.22
CA TYR A 64 8.17 -6.82 -0.54
C TYR A 64 8.37 -7.01 -2.05
N SER A 65 7.27 -6.87 -2.77
CA SER A 65 7.23 -6.80 -4.22
C SER A 65 7.11 -5.35 -4.69
N PRO A 66 7.68 -4.98 -5.85
CA PRO A 66 7.58 -3.61 -6.38
C PRO A 66 6.13 -3.18 -6.54
N GLY A 67 5.79 -1.99 -6.04
CA GLY A 67 4.43 -1.46 -6.04
C GLY A 67 3.68 -1.63 -4.72
N GLN A 68 4.18 -2.44 -3.77
CA GLN A 68 3.61 -2.56 -2.43
C GLN A 68 3.84 -1.30 -1.58
N PHE A 69 3.13 -1.21 -0.45
CA PHE A 69 3.15 -0.08 0.46
C PHE A 69 3.41 -0.49 1.91
N LEU A 70 3.80 0.47 2.74
CA LEU A 70 3.80 0.38 4.19
C LEU A 70 2.61 1.15 4.77
N THR A 71 1.99 0.62 5.82
CA THR A 71 1.06 1.38 6.65
C THR A 71 1.83 1.96 7.82
N LEU A 72 1.83 3.28 7.96
CA LEU A 72 2.51 4.02 9.01
C LEU A 72 1.51 4.47 10.08
N ARG A 73 1.87 4.32 11.35
CA ARG A 73 1.13 4.88 12.49
C ARG A 73 1.67 6.28 12.79
N VAL A 74 0.84 7.28 12.54
CA VAL A 74 1.21 8.69 12.74
C VAL A 74 0.54 9.21 14.00
N PRO A 75 1.27 9.82 14.95
CA PRO A 75 0.70 10.39 16.17
C PRO A 75 -0.39 11.43 15.88
N SER A 76 -1.44 11.46 16.70
CA SER A 76 -2.56 12.40 16.55
C SER A 76 -3.08 12.87 17.91
N GLU A 77 -3.12 14.17 18.16
CA GLU A 77 -3.69 14.73 19.39
C GLU A 77 -5.21 14.45 19.54
N ARG A 78 -5.91 14.17 18.43
CA ARG A 78 -7.37 13.95 18.46
C ARG A 78 -7.77 12.52 18.75
N THR A 79 -6.98 11.56 18.24
CA THR A 79 -7.32 10.13 18.24
C THR A 79 -6.21 9.25 18.80
N GLY A 80 -5.15 9.83 19.38
CA GLY A 80 -3.92 9.13 19.75
C GLY A 80 -3.05 8.84 18.53
N SER A 81 -3.60 8.24 17.49
CA SER A 81 -2.89 7.99 16.23
C SER A 81 -3.84 7.95 15.04
N VAL A 82 -3.27 8.02 13.84
CA VAL A 82 -3.94 7.74 12.57
C VAL A 82 -3.06 6.84 11.72
N ALA A 83 -3.65 5.87 11.04
CA ALA A 83 -2.96 4.99 10.11
C ALA A 83 -3.05 5.54 8.68
N ARG A 84 -1.93 5.47 7.93
CA ARG A 84 -1.88 5.87 6.52
C ARG A 84 -0.95 4.98 5.73
N CYS A 85 -1.42 4.59 4.54
CA CYS A 85 -0.64 3.81 3.60
C CYS A 85 0.22 4.71 2.73
N TYR A 86 1.50 4.36 2.58
CA TYR A 86 2.46 5.02 1.70
C TYR A 86 3.19 3.98 0.87
N SER A 87 3.06 4.05 -0.45
CA SER A 87 3.73 3.12 -1.36
C SER A 87 5.24 3.19 -1.20
N LEU A 88 5.89 2.04 -1.21
CA LEU A 88 7.33 1.93 -1.29
C LEU A 88 7.78 2.46 -2.65
N CYS A 89 8.73 3.38 -2.66
CA CYS A 89 9.37 3.92 -3.86
C CYS A 89 10.77 3.34 -4.10
N SER A 90 11.28 2.59 -3.12
CA SER A 90 12.48 1.77 -3.28
C SER A 90 12.18 0.51 -4.09
N SER A 91 13.23 -0.06 -4.70
CA SER A 91 13.20 -1.38 -5.34
C SER A 91 13.77 -2.42 -4.37
N PRO A 92 13.11 -3.58 -4.18
CA PRO A 92 13.66 -4.63 -3.33
C PRO A 92 14.94 -5.27 -3.88
N PHE A 93 15.34 -4.93 -5.11
CA PHE A 93 16.49 -5.49 -5.81
C PHE A 93 17.70 -4.55 -5.84
N THR A 94 17.49 -3.25 -5.86
CA THR A 94 18.56 -2.27 -6.07
C THR A 94 18.78 -1.31 -4.92
N ASP A 95 17.78 -1.13 -4.06
CA ASP A 95 17.86 -0.21 -2.94
C ASP A 95 18.11 -0.97 -1.63
N GLU A 96 19.03 -0.50 -0.80
CA GLU A 96 19.42 -1.17 0.44
C GLU A 96 18.38 -0.99 1.57
N ALA A 97 17.51 0.02 1.44
CA ALA A 97 16.57 0.42 2.49
C ALA A 97 15.15 0.61 1.94
N LEU A 98 14.16 0.25 2.77
CA LEU A 98 12.77 0.59 2.49
C LEU A 98 12.61 2.10 2.51
N THR A 99 12.00 2.65 1.48
CA THR A 99 11.77 4.09 1.37
C THR A 99 10.33 4.36 0.94
N VAL A 100 9.67 5.26 1.65
CA VAL A 100 8.38 5.81 1.23
C VAL A 100 8.51 7.30 0.99
N THR A 101 7.69 7.87 0.10
CA THR A 101 7.66 9.31 -0.12
C THR A 101 6.29 9.86 0.22
N VAL A 102 6.30 10.82 1.12
CA VAL A 102 5.12 11.51 1.64
C VAL A 102 5.00 12.87 0.96
N LYS A 103 3.88 13.11 0.28
CA LYS A 103 3.52 14.42 -0.24
C LYS A 103 2.45 15.07 0.63
N ARG A 104 2.62 16.35 0.95
CA ARG A 104 1.60 17.13 1.67
C ARG A 104 0.28 17.13 0.90
N THR A 105 -0.79 16.82 1.61
CA THR A 105 -2.16 16.89 1.09
C THR A 105 -2.84 18.10 1.71
N ALA A 106 -3.55 18.88 0.92
CA ALA A 106 -4.36 19.99 1.44
C ALA A 106 -5.33 19.44 2.51
N ASP A 107 -5.31 20.06 3.70
CA ASP A 107 -6.10 19.64 4.87
C ASP A 107 -5.81 18.23 5.41
N GLY A 108 -4.82 17.53 4.87
CA GLY A 108 -4.39 16.20 5.32
C GLY A 108 -3.56 16.29 6.61
N TYR A 109 -3.97 15.59 7.68
CA TYR A 109 -3.23 15.62 8.94
C TYR A 109 -1.89 14.87 8.85
N ALA A 110 -1.91 13.57 8.53
CA ALA A 110 -0.73 12.73 8.64
C ALA A 110 0.40 13.13 7.68
N SER A 111 0.08 13.46 6.42
CA SER A 111 1.09 13.87 5.45
C SER A 111 1.77 15.17 5.83
N ASN A 112 1.02 16.14 6.37
CA ASN A 112 1.60 17.39 6.86
C ASN A 112 2.44 17.14 8.11
N TRP A 113 1.93 16.33 9.05
CA TRP A 113 2.66 15.98 10.27
C TRP A 113 4.01 15.31 9.95
N LEU A 114 4.04 14.30 9.08
CA LEU A 114 5.26 13.62 8.67
C LEU A 114 6.26 14.58 8.00
N CYS A 115 5.79 15.43 7.09
CA CYS A 115 6.66 16.39 6.42
C CYS A 115 7.23 17.46 7.36
N ASP A 116 6.55 17.75 8.48
CA ASP A 116 6.99 18.77 9.47
C ASP A 116 7.87 18.18 10.57
N HIS A 117 7.66 16.91 10.97
CA HIS A 117 8.24 16.35 12.19
C HIS A 117 9.15 15.15 11.97
N ALA A 118 9.04 14.44 10.82
CA ALA A 118 9.91 13.30 10.56
C ALA A 118 11.38 13.75 10.49
N HIS A 119 12.24 13.08 11.25
CA HIS A 119 13.68 13.36 11.31
C HIS A 119 14.49 12.07 11.49
N PRO A 120 15.78 12.05 11.11
CA PRO A 120 16.66 10.93 11.37
C PRO A 120 16.71 10.57 12.86
N GLY A 121 16.65 9.26 13.17
CA GLY A 121 16.60 8.73 14.53
C GLY A 121 15.18 8.49 15.07
N MET A 122 14.15 9.09 14.48
CA MET A 122 12.77 8.89 14.90
C MET A 122 12.33 7.45 14.66
N HIS A 123 11.69 6.83 15.66
CA HIS A 123 11.03 5.53 15.52
C HIS A 123 9.58 5.69 15.06
N ILE A 124 9.13 4.79 14.21
CA ILE A 124 7.77 4.78 13.70
C ILE A 124 7.23 3.36 13.64
N HIS A 125 6.01 3.17 14.10
CA HIS A 125 5.31 1.90 13.98
C HIS A 125 4.78 1.72 12.56
N VAL A 126 4.99 0.54 12.01
CA VAL A 126 4.53 0.17 10.67
C VAL A 126 3.91 -1.22 10.67
N LEU A 127 3.06 -1.50 9.69
CA LEU A 127 2.71 -2.87 9.34
C LEU A 127 3.65 -3.37 8.24
N ALA A 128 3.79 -4.69 8.14
CA ALA A 128 4.58 -5.32 7.09
C ALA A 128 4.16 -4.84 5.68
N PRO A 129 5.08 -4.82 4.70
CA PRO A 129 4.76 -4.45 3.33
C PRO A 129 3.58 -5.26 2.78
N SER A 130 2.66 -4.59 2.09
CA SER A 130 1.41 -5.19 1.62
C SER A 130 0.92 -4.50 0.35
N GLY A 131 -0.06 -5.10 -0.33
CA GLY A 131 -0.72 -4.54 -1.51
C GLY A 131 -0.63 -5.45 -2.74
N THR A 132 -1.59 -5.29 -3.63
CA THR A 132 -1.76 -6.12 -4.84
C THR A 132 -1.37 -5.40 -6.13
N PHE A 133 -0.93 -4.14 -6.06
CA PHE A 133 -0.47 -3.34 -7.21
C PHE A 133 0.95 -3.76 -7.64
N VAL A 134 1.10 -5.03 -8.01
CA VAL A 134 2.37 -5.70 -8.26
C VAL A 134 2.39 -6.30 -9.66
N PRO A 135 3.45 -6.09 -10.46
CA PRO A 135 3.59 -6.76 -11.75
C PRO A 135 3.72 -8.28 -11.58
N LYS A 136 3.06 -9.05 -12.46
CA LYS A 136 3.17 -10.52 -12.49
C LYS A 136 4.57 -11.01 -12.90
N THR A 137 5.25 -10.25 -13.74
CA THR A 137 6.64 -10.46 -14.16
C THR A 137 7.31 -9.10 -14.35
N LEU A 138 8.62 -9.04 -14.25
CA LEU A 138 9.43 -7.84 -14.51
C LEU A 138 10.03 -7.82 -15.92
N ASP A 139 9.86 -8.88 -16.71
CA ASP A 139 10.38 -9.00 -18.08
C ASP A 139 9.48 -8.33 -19.14
N ASP A 140 8.28 -7.92 -18.77
CA ASP A 140 7.35 -7.27 -19.68
C ASP A 140 7.82 -5.85 -20.08
N ASP A 141 7.36 -5.40 -21.23
CA ASP A 141 7.34 -3.99 -21.58
C ASP A 141 6.23 -3.29 -20.79
N PHE A 142 6.54 -2.19 -20.12
CA PHE A 142 5.56 -1.50 -19.24
C PHE A 142 5.12 -0.16 -19.79
N LEU A 143 3.84 0.16 -19.60
CA LEU A 143 3.31 1.52 -19.67
C LEU A 143 2.89 1.96 -18.25
N LEU A 144 3.59 2.94 -17.70
CA LEU A 144 3.41 3.43 -16.35
C LEU A 144 2.87 4.86 -16.38
N LEU A 145 1.67 5.09 -15.83
CA LEU A 145 1.03 6.41 -15.80
C LEU A 145 0.97 6.92 -14.36
N ALA A 146 1.62 8.04 -14.11
CA ALA A 146 1.69 8.64 -12.79
C ALA A 146 1.25 10.10 -12.79
N ALA A 147 0.66 10.56 -11.68
CA ALA A 147 0.48 12.00 -11.43
C ALA A 147 0.79 12.35 -9.98
N GLY A 148 1.62 13.38 -9.79
CA GLY A 148 2.05 13.84 -8.47
C GLY A 148 2.64 12.72 -7.61
N SER A 149 2.10 12.48 -6.40
CA SER A 149 2.56 11.42 -5.51
C SER A 149 2.27 9.99 -6.00
N GLY A 150 1.43 9.81 -7.01
CA GLY A 150 1.22 8.51 -7.64
C GLY A 150 2.48 7.93 -8.30
N ILE A 151 3.55 8.72 -8.41
CA ILE A 151 4.85 8.25 -8.87
C ILE A 151 5.50 7.24 -7.89
N THR A 152 5.09 7.18 -6.62
CA THR A 152 5.78 6.36 -5.61
C THR A 152 5.75 4.86 -5.93
N PRO A 153 4.61 4.18 -6.15
CA PRO A 153 4.62 2.77 -6.54
C PRO A 153 5.20 2.58 -7.94
N ILE A 154 4.97 3.54 -8.83
CA ILE A 154 5.50 3.53 -10.20
C ILE A 154 7.04 3.54 -10.22
N MET A 155 7.68 4.31 -9.33
CA MET A 155 9.14 4.34 -9.22
C MET A 155 9.70 2.98 -8.77
N SER A 156 9.07 2.33 -7.81
CA SER A 156 9.45 0.98 -7.37
C SER A 156 9.37 -0.04 -8.51
N ILE A 157 8.27 -0.05 -9.25
CA ILE A 157 8.07 -0.92 -10.43
C ILE A 157 9.11 -0.59 -11.52
N CYS A 158 9.29 0.71 -11.83
CA CYS A 158 10.23 1.15 -12.86
C CYS A 158 11.67 0.71 -12.56
N LYS A 159 12.18 1.00 -11.37
CA LYS A 159 13.53 0.58 -10.93
C LYS A 159 13.70 -0.93 -11.03
N SER A 160 12.71 -1.69 -10.54
CA SER A 160 12.76 -3.15 -10.51
C SER A 160 12.69 -3.77 -11.91
N ALA A 161 11.82 -3.29 -12.78
CA ALA A 161 11.73 -3.75 -14.16
C ALA A 161 13.01 -3.44 -14.96
N LEU A 162 13.65 -2.30 -14.68
CA LEU A 162 14.91 -1.93 -15.34
C LEU A 162 16.10 -2.75 -14.83
N SER A 163 16.13 -3.17 -13.56
CA SER A 163 17.24 -3.94 -12.99
C SER A 163 17.13 -5.44 -13.26
N GLU A 164 15.95 -6.02 -13.08
CA GLU A 164 15.73 -7.46 -13.11
C GLU A 164 15.17 -7.95 -14.44
N GLY A 165 14.38 -7.12 -15.13
CA GLY A 165 13.76 -7.48 -16.39
C GLY A 165 14.57 -7.06 -17.60
N SER A 166 14.08 -7.42 -18.79
CA SER A 166 14.67 -7.11 -20.10
C SER A 166 13.82 -6.14 -20.94
N GLY A 167 12.55 -5.93 -20.57
CA GLY A 167 11.57 -5.13 -21.30
C GLY A 167 11.85 -3.63 -21.29
N GLN A 168 11.07 -2.89 -22.08
CA GLN A 168 11.08 -1.43 -22.13
C GLN A 168 10.11 -0.85 -21.12
N VAL A 169 10.44 0.27 -20.52
CA VAL A 169 9.60 0.99 -19.58
C VAL A 169 9.29 2.38 -20.14
N THR A 170 8.02 2.68 -20.33
CA THR A 170 7.54 4.02 -20.68
C THR A 170 6.77 4.62 -19.51
N VAL A 171 7.23 5.74 -18.99
CA VAL A 171 6.58 6.49 -17.90
C VAL A 171 5.94 7.74 -18.46
N ILE A 172 4.63 7.91 -18.31
CA ILE A 172 3.92 9.18 -18.57
C ILE A 172 3.64 9.80 -17.20
N TYR A 173 4.29 10.93 -16.90
CA TYR A 173 4.28 11.52 -15.58
C TYR A 173 3.76 12.96 -15.59
N ALA A 174 2.58 13.16 -14.99
CA ALA A 174 1.91 14.45 -14.92
C ALA A 174 2.20 15.17 -13.59
N ASN A 175 2.56 16.44 -13.65
CA ASN A 175 2.81 17.32 -12.51
C ASN A 175 2.30 18.73 -12.79
N ARG A 176 2.19 19.56 -11.73
CA ARG A 176 1.80 20.98 -11.86
C ARG A 176 2.82 21.76 -12.69
N ASP A 177 4.08 21.61 -12.34
CA ASP A 177 5.24 22.28 -12.93
C ASP A 177 6.52 21.44 -12.70
N GLU A 178 7.65 21.88 -13.20
CA GLU A 178 8.94 21.21 -13.07
C GLU A 178 9.42 21.10 -11.62
N ASN A 179 9.08 22.05 -10.74
CA ASN A 179 9.51 22.05 -9.33
C ASN A 179 8.70 21.06 -8.49
N SER A 180 7.56 20.61 -9.00
CA SER A 180 6.69 19.63 -8.35
C SER A 180 6.95 18.18 -8.77
N VAL A 181 7.98 17.94 -9.60
CA VAL A 181 8.37 16.61 -10.08
C VAL A 181 9.14 15.88 -8.98
N ILE A 182 8.45 14.97 -8.28
CA ILE A 182 9.08 14.07 -7.30
C ILE A 182 10.01 13.12 -8.04
N PHE A 183 11.20 12.83 -7.48
CA PHE A 183 12.26 11.99 -8.07
C PHE A 183 12.85 12.53 -9.39
N CYS A 184 12.88 13.86 -9.58
CA CYS A 184 13.38 14.46 -10.81
C CYS A 184 14.81 13.98 -11.13
N ASP A 185 15.72 14.00 -10.15
CA ASP A 185 17.12 13.59 -10.32
C ASP A 185 17.25 12.08 -10.48
N ALA A 186 16.51 11.28 -9.72
CA ALA A 186 16.52 9.82 -9.85
C ALA A 186 15.99 9.37 -11.24
N LEU A 187 14.96 10.00 -11.76
CA LEU A 187 14.46 9.71 -13.13
C LEU A 187 15.49 10.09 -14.19
N ARG A 188 16.23 11.20 -13.99
CA ARG A 188 17.31 11.60 -14.90
C ARG A 188 18.47 10.60 -14.89
N GLU A 189 18.87 10.14 -13.71
CA GLU A 189 19.90 9.13 -13.53
C GLU A 189 19.51 7.80 -14.18
N LEU A 190 18.27 7.32 -13.92
CA LEU A 190 17.75 6.10 -14.53
C LEU A 190 17.69 6.21 -16.06
N SER A 191 17.26 7.36 -16.61
CA SER A 191 17.24 7.59 -18.05
C SER A 191 18.64 7.58 -18.65
N GLY A 192 19.63 8.09 -17.92
CA GLY A 192 21.04 8.02 -18.33
C GLY A 192 21.64 6.62 -18.24
N LYS A 193 21.21 5.83 -17.26
CA LYS A 193 21.66 4.44 -17.05
C LYS A 193 21.02 3.45 -18.04
N TYR A 194 19.77 3.69 -18.45
CA TYR A 194 18.98 2.82 -19.33
C TYR A 194 18.42 3.57 -20.56
N PRO A 195 19.29 4.22 -21.38
CA PRO A 195 18.84 5.14 -22.45
C PRO A 195 18.01 4.46 -23.53
N ASP A 196 18.23 3.16 -23.78
CA ASP A 196 17.49 2.40 -24.80
C ASP A 196 16.24 1.70 -24.24
N ARG A 197 16.04 1.71 -22.91
CA ARG A 197 14.95 0.98 -22.25
C ARG A 197 13.97 1.86 -21.48
N LEU A 198 14.41 3.02 -20.99
CA LEU A 198 13.53 3.94 -20.25
C LEU A 198 13.18 5.16 -21.08
N THR A 199 11.88 5.41 -21.25
CA THR A 199 11.35 6.65 -21.81
C THR A 199 10.47 7.34 -20.76
N VAL A 200 10.80 8.57 -20.38
CA VAL A 200 9.99 9.39 -19.47
C VAL A 200 9.37 10.55 -20.23
N LEU A 201 8.05 10.61 -20.28
CA LEU A 201 7.27 11.67 -20.90
C LEU A 201 6.63 12.53 -19.81
N HIS A 202 7.12 13.73 -19.60
CA HIS A 202 6.55 14.67 -18.64
C HIS A 202 5.37 15.44 -19.25
N TRP A 203 4.27 15.53 -18.47
CA TRP A 203 3.16 16.42 -18.72
C TRP A 203 3.15 17.49 -17.62
N LEU A 204 3.31 18.76 -17.99
CA LEU A 204 3.33 19.88 -17.05
C LEU A 204 2.07 20.71 -17.22
N GLU A 205 1.24 20.76 -16.17
CA GLU A 205 -0.01 21.52 -16.16
C GLU A 205 0.21 23.02 -16.42
N SER A 206 1.32 23.57 -15.91
CA SER A 206 1.72 24.97 -16.14
C SER A 206 1.89 25.34 -17.62
N LEU A 207 2.18 24.36 -18.48
CA LEU A 207 2.38 24.55 -19.93
C LEU A 207 1.23 24.04 -20.77
N GLN A 208 0.56 22.96 -20.36
CA GLN A 208 -0.35 22.16 -21.19
C GLN A 208 -1.77 22.10 -20.64
N GLY A 209 -2.00 22.65 -19.41
CA GLY A 209 -3.22 22.46 -18.66
C GLY A 209 -3.34 21.04 -18.11
N LEU A 210 -4.47 20.70 -17.50
CA LEU A 210 -4.73 19.36 -16.97
C LEU A 210 -4.73 18.31 -18.11
N PRO A 211 -4.14 17.12 -17.89
CA PRO A 211 -4.11 16.08 -18.91
C PRO A 211 -5.53 15.54 -19.18
N SER A 212 -6.02 15.72 -20.39
CA SER A 212 -7.30 15.17 -20.83
C SER A 212 -7.17 13.72 -21.28
N ALA A 213 -8.28 12.96 -21.27
CA ALA A 213 -8.31 11.60 -21.79
C ALA A 213 -7.81 11.52 -23.25
N ALA A 214 -8.17 12.51 -24.10
CA ALA A 214 -7.71 12.57 -25.48
C ALA A 214 -6.19 12.80 -25.60
N ALA A 215 -5.61 13.60 -24.70
CA ALA A 215 -4.17 13.83 -24.66
C ALA A 215 -3.42 12.58 -24.17
N LEU A 216 -3.90 11.95 -23.10
CA LEU A 216 -3.34 10.70 -22.60
C LEU A 216 -3.44 9.56 -23.61
N ALA A 217 -4.57 9.46 -24.34
CA ALA A 217 -4.73 8.48 -25.42
C ALA A 217 -3.68 8.66 -26.53
N LYS A 218 -3.36 9.88 -26.92
CA LYS A 218 -2.31 10.15 -27.93
C LYS A 218 -0.92 9.70 -27.45
N LEU A 219 -0.61 9.91 -26.15
CA LEU A 219 0.67 9.51 -25.58
C LEU A 219 0.76 8.00 -25.37
N ALA A 220 -0.33 7.34 -24.99
CA ALA A 220 -0.39 5.90 -24.72
C ALA A 220 -0.55 5.05 -25.99
N ALA A 221 -1.02 5.62 -27.11
CA ALA A 221 -1.35 4.88 -28.33
C ALA A 221 -0.23 3.93 -28.86
N PRO A 222 1.07 4.25 -28.75
CA PRO A 222 2.14 3.35 -29.21
C PRO A 222 2.37 2.13 -28.28
N PHE A 223 1.70 2.02 -27.11
CA PHE A 223 2.04 1.10 -26.03
C PHE A 223 0.84 0.29 -25.52
N THR A 224 -0.15 0.05 -26.39
CA THR A 224 -1.44 -0.58 -26.02
C THR A 224 -1.36 -2.09 -25.77
N ASP A 225 -0.24 -2.72 -26.09
CA ASP A 225 0.04 -4.15 -25.91
C ASP A 225 0.75 -4.47 -24.59
N ARG A 226 0.99 -3.44 -23.76
CA ARG A 226 1.77 -3.55 -22.53
C ARG A 226 0.86 -3.62 -21.29
N PRO A 227 1.29 -4.30 -20.21
CA PRO A 227 0.70 -4.07 -18.88
C PRO A 227 0.77 -2.60 -18.51
N VAL A 228 -0.35 -2.06 -18.02
CA VAL A 228 -0.49 -0.65 -17.68
C VAL A 228 -0.70 -0.50 -16.19
N PHE A 229 0.13 0.32 -15.54
CA PHE A 229 0.00 0.64 -14.12
C PHE A 229 -0.30 2.13 -13.95
N ILE A 230 -1.37 2.46 -13.23
CA ILE A 230 -1.86 3.84 -13.08
C ILE A 230 -1.95 4.20 -11.61
N CYS A 231 -1.34 5.32 -11.21
CA CYS A 231 -1.52 5.87 -9.88
C CYS A 231 -1.47 7.41 -9.90
N GLY A 232 -2.38 8.04 -9.16
CA GLY A 232 -2.46 9.50 -9.07
C GLY A 232 -3.79 10.00 -8.52
N PRO A 233 -4.08 11.30 -8.61
CA PRO A 233 -5.37 11.85 -8.21
C PRO A 233 -6.53 11.25 -9.02
N GLY A 234 -7.70 11.10 -8.38
CA GLY A 234 -8.89 10.50 -8.99
C GLY A 234 -9.23 11.02 -10.40
N PRO A 235 -9.25 12.35 -10.65
CA PRO A 235 -9.51 12.89 -12.00
C PRO A 235 -8.47 12.48 -13.04
N PHE A 236 -7.19 12.31 -12.66
CA PHE A 236 -6.15 11.82 -13.56
C PHE A 236 -6.36 10.35 -13.90
N MET A 237 -6.60 9.52 -12.88
CA MET A 237 -6.83 8.08 -13.06
C MET A 237 -8.06 7.83 -13.95
N GLU A 238 -9.13 8.58 -13.75
CA GLU A 238 -10.33 8.50 -14.60
C GLU A 238 -10.03 8.92 -16.05
N ALA A 239 -9.28 10.00 -16.26
CA ALA A 239 -8.86 10.40 -17.60
C ALA A 239 -7.98 9.33 -18.28
N ALA A 240 -7.07 8.69 -17.52
CA ALA A 240 -6.23 7.62 -18.01
C ALA A 240 -7.07 6.37 -18.36
N ARG A 241 -8.02 5.97 -17.50
CA ARG A 241 -8.94 4.87 -17.77
C ARG A 241 -9.74 5.07 -19.05
N VAL A 242 -10.36 6.24 -19.22
CA VAL A 242 -11.12 6.60 -20.44
C VAL A 242 -10.21 6.62 -21.68
N ALA A 243 -8.96 7.06 -21.54
CA ALA A 243 -7.97 7.04 -22.62
C ALA A 243 -7.69 5.61 -23.11
N LEU A 244 -7.41 4.69 -22.17
CA LEU A 244 -7.11 3.29 -22.47
C LEU A 244 -8.32 2.54 -23.02
N GLU A 245 -9.53 2.79 -22.52
CA GLU A 245 -10.77 2.27 -23.09
C GLU A 245 -10.97 2.74 -24.55
N THR A 246 -10.71 4.00 -24.83
CA THR A 246 -10.76 4.55 -26.19
C THR A 246 -9.78 3.85 -27.13
N LEU A 247 -8.62 3.47 -26.61
CA LEU A 247 -7.59 2.70 -27.32
C LEU A 247 -7.88 1.19 -27.33
N LYS A 248 -8.95 0.73 -26.67
CA LYS A 248 -9.36 -0.68 -26.54
C LYS A 248 -8.31 -1.55 -25.85
N VAL A 249 -7.56 -1.01 -24.91
CA VAL A 249 -6.67 -1.79 -24.06
C VAL A 249 -7.55 -2.71 -23.17
N PRO A 250 -7.28 -4.01 -23.12
CA PRO A 250 -8.04 -4.95 -22.29
C PRO A 250 -7.99 -4.54 -20.80
N ALA A 251 -9.12 -4.61 -20.10
CA ALA A 251 -9.20 -4.27 -18.66
C ALA A 251 -8.22 -5.10 -17.81
N ALA A 252 -8.03 -6.37 -18.15
CA ALA A 252 -7.08 -7.27 -17.46
C ALA A 252 -5.59 -6.85 -17.57
N GLN A 253 -5.26 -5.90 -18.46
CA GLN A 253 -3.92 -5.32 -18.57
C GLN A 253 -3.77 -4.01 -17.77
N VAL A 254 -4.86 -3.47 -17.21
CA VAL A 254 -4.88 -2.16 -16.56
C VAL A 254 -4.98 -2.34 -15.05
N HIS A 255 -3.95 -1.93 -14.35
CA HIS A 255 -3.87 -1.97 -12.89
C HIS A 255 -3.93 -0.54 -12.34
N ILE A 256 -4.78 -0.31 -11.34
CA ILE A 256 -5.00 1.03 -10.76
C ILE A 256 -4.79 0.96 -9.25
N GLU A 257 -3.92 1.82 -8.73
CA GLU A 257 -3.72 2.01 -7.28
C GLU A 257 -4.41 3.29 -6.82
N VAL A 258 -5.32 3.16 -5.85
CA VAL A 258 -6.07 4.28 -5.29
C VAL A 258 -5.64 4.54 -3.85
N PHE A 259 -5.11 5.73 -3.56
CA PHE A 259 -4.74 6.11 -2.21
C PHE A 259 -5.98 6.48 -1.39
N LYS A 260 -6.36 5.60 -0.45
CA LYS A 260 -7.46 5.82 0.49
C LYS A 260 -6.94 6.12 1.90
N SER A 261 -7.67 6.95 2.63
CA SER A 261 -7.43 7.16 4.07
C SER A 261 -8.13 6.06 4.85
N LEU A 262 -7.44 5.47 5.83
CA LEU A 262 -8.03 4.49 6.73
C LEU A 262 -8.86 5.21 7.81
N GLU A 263 -9.98 4.63 8.17
CA GLU A 263 -10.89 5.12 9.22
C GLU A 263 -10.64 4.42 10.55
N SER A 264 -10.27 3.13 10.51
CA SER A 264 -9.94 2.30 11.67
C SER A 264 -8.45 2.38 12.05
N ASP A 265 -8.11 1.91 13.25
CA ASP A 265 -6.71 1.70 13.66
C ASP A 265 -6.30 0.23 13.47
N PRO A 266 -5.57 -0.12 12.39
CA PRO A 266 -5.15 -1.49 12.14
C PRO A 266 -4.01 -1.95 13.07
N PHE A 267 -3.43 -1.05 13.87
CA PHE A 267 -2.36 -1.35 14.83
C PHE A 267 -2.89 -1.85 16.18
N ALA A 268 -4.17 -1.64 16.47
CA ALA A 268 -4.77 -2.06 17.73
C ALA A 268 -4.75 -3.60 17.86
N ALA A 269 -4.46 -4.08 19.06
CA ALA A 269 -4.56 -5.50 19.39
C ALA A 269 -6.00 -5.99 19.20
N VAL A 270 -6.15 -7.15 18.59
CA VAL A 270 -7.44 -7.77 18.37
C VAL A 270 -7.90 -8.49 19.63
N LYS A 271 -9.13 -8.25 20.05
CA LYS A 271 -9.81 -9.01 21.10
C LYS A 271 -11.07 -9.62 20.50
N ILE A 272 -11.18 -10.94 20.60
CA ILE A 272 -12.42 -11.65 20.26
C ILE A 272 -13.15 -11.94 21.55
N ASP A 273 -14.44 -11.62 21.56
CA ASP A 273 -15.32 -11.98 22.67
C ASP A 273 -15.88 -13.37 22.37
N ASP A 274 -15.29 -14.40 22.98
CA ASP A 274 -15.72 -15.80 22.81
C ASP A 274 -17.18 -16.03 23.32
N ALA A 275 -17.77 -15.04 23.99
CA ALA A 275 -19.13 -15.11 24.55
C ALA A 275 -20.22 -14.57 23.59
N ALA A 276 -19.85 -14.04 22.42
CA ALA A 276 -20.78 -13.33 21.52
C ALA A 276 -21.59 -14.23 20.58
N ASP A 277 -21.35 -15.53 20.54
CA ASP A 277 -22.18 -16.46 19.73
C ASP A 277 -23.46 -16.86 20.52
N GLU A 278 -24.44 -15.93 20.54
CA GLU A 278 -25.81 -16.24 20.98
C GLU A 278 -26.63 -17.00 19.93
N ASP A 279 -26.06 -17.31 18.76
CA ASP A 279 -26.72 -18.11 17.73
C ASP A 279 -26.73 -19.61 18.09
N ASP A 280 -27.90 -20.25 17.93
CA ASP A 280 -28.12 -21.68 18.18
C ASP A 280 -27.20 -22.62 17.36
N ALA A 281 -26.48 -22.10 16.35
CA ALA A 281 -25.61 -22.86 15.45
C ALA A 281 -24.18 -23.09 15.99
N GLY A 282 -23.77 -22.36 17.01
CA GLY A 282 -22.39 -22.38 17.53
C GLY A 282 -21.33 -21.86 16.54
N PRO A 283 -20.06 -21.77 16.94
CA PRO A 283 -18.98 -21.30 16.12
C PRO A 283 -18.68 -22.27 14.95
N ALA A 284 -18.27 -21.72 13.82
CA ALA A 284 -17.71 -22.48 12.70
C ALA A 284 -16.26 -22.92 13.02
N THR A 285 -15.72 -23.80 12.18
CA THR A 285 -14.33 -24.19 12.19
C THR A 285 -13.64 -23.67 10.95
N ALA A 286 -12.55 -22.90 11.10
CA ALA A 286 -11.67 -22.54 10.00
C ALA A 286 -10.44 -23.46 9.96
N VAL A 287 -10.16 -24.03 8.81
CA VAL A 287 -8.89 -24.74 8.52
C VAL A 287 -8.10 -23.80 7.62
N VAL A 288 -6.93 -23.38 8.09
CA VAL A 288 -6.13 -22.32 7.47
C VAL A 288 -4.74 -22.86 7.19
N GLU A 289 -4.34 -22.83 5.94
CA GLU A 289 -2.98 -23.11 5.51
C GLU A 289 -2.22 -21.77 5.39
N LEU A 290 -1.12 -21.65 6.14
CA LEU A 290 -0.32 -20.44 6.24
C LEU A 290 1.14 -20.81 6.47
N ASP A 291 2.06 -20.33 5.63
CA ASP A 291 3.51 -20.61 5.69
C ASP A 291 3.85 -22.11 5.70
N GLY A 292 3.10 -22.93 4.98
CA GLY A 292 3.28 -24.39 4.89
C GLY A 292 2.78 -25.17 6.10
N GLU A 293 2.12 -24.51 7.05
CA GLU A 293 1.51 -25.14 8.21
C GLU A 293 -0.02 -25.05 8.15
N THR A 294 -0.70 -26.06 8.71
CA THR A 294 -2.17 -26.10 8.74
C THR A 294 -2.67 -25.85 10.16
N TYR A 295 -3.48 -24.85 10.32
CA TYR A 295 -4.10 -24.47 11.61
C TYR A 295 -5.60 -24.76 11.59
N THR A 296 -6.14 -25.26 12.70
CA THR A 296 -7.59 -25.41 12.88
C THR A 296 -8.02 -24.52 14.04
N VAL A 297 -8.88 -23.54 13.75
CA VAL A 297 -9.33 -22.54 14.72
C VAL A 297 -10.85 -22.50 14.80
N SER A 298 -11.37 -22.28 16.01
CA SER A 298 -12.78 -21.96 16.22
C SER A 298 -13.05 -20.55 15.70
N TRP A 299 -14.08 -20.41 14.87
CA TRP A 299 -14.43 -19.15 14.23
C TRP A 299 -15.85 -18.71 14.63
N PRO A 300 -15.97 -17.79 15.62
CA PRO A 300 -17.24 -17.18 15.97
C PRO A 300 -17.90 -16.54 14.74
N ARG A 301 -19.20 -16.81 14.52
CA ARG A 301 -19.89 -16.36 13.31
C ARG A 301 -19.98 -14.84 13.21
N SER A 302 -19.95 -14.15 14.34
CA SER A 302 -19.93 -12.68 14.43
C SER A 302 -18.56 -12.06 14.18
N ALA A 303 -17.46 -12.85 14.20
CA ALA A 303 -16.10 -12.38 14.04
C ALA A 303 -15.62 -12.49 12.56
N LYS A 304 -14.76 -11.59 12.15
CA LYS A 304 -14.07 -11.66 10.85
C LYS A 304 -12.91 -12.67 10.92
N LEU A 305 -12.65 -13.39 9.83
CA LEU A 305 -11.60 -14.42 9.79
C LEU A 305 -10.24 -13.88 10.24
N LEU A 306 -9.82 -12.73 9.68
CA LEU A 306 -8.56 -12.11 10.03
C LEU A 306 -8.45 -11.85 11.53
N ASP A 307 -9.50 -11.35 12.16
CA ASP A 307 -9.49 -11.03 13.59
C ASP A 307 -9.29 -12.29 14.44
N VAL A 308 -9.91 -13.41 14.02
CA VAL A 308 -9.71 -14.72 14.66
C VAL A 308 -8.25 -15.17 14.54
N LEU A 309 -7.66 -15.07 13.37
CA LEU A 309 -6.27 -15.48 13.14
C LEU A 309 -5.29 -14.65 13.99
N LEU A 310 -5.43 -13.33 13.99
CA LEU A 310 -4.59 -12.43 14.76
C LEU A 310 -4.74 -12.66 16.27
N ALA A 311 -5.97 -12.88 16.78
CA ALA A 311 -6.21 -13.19 18.20
C ALA A 311 -5.60 -14.54 18.64
N LYS A 312 -5.37 -15.46 17.69
CA LYS A 312 -4.66 -16.73 17.95
C LYS A 312 -3.14 -16.62 17.75
N GLY A 313 -2.62 -15.42 17.46
CA GLY A 313 -1.19 -15.17 17.23
C GLY A 313 -0.68 -15.68 15.90
N LEU A 314 -1.57 -15.93 14.92
CA LEU A 314 -1.18 -16.30 13.56
C LEU A 314 -0.84 -15.03 12.76
N ASP A 315 0.31 -15.03 12.08
CA ASP A 315 0.82 -13.87 11.34
C ASP A 315 0.21 -13.78 9.92
N ALA A 316 -1.13 -13.83 9.83
CA ALA A 316 -1.85 -13.70 8.58
C ALA A 316 -1.60 -12.32 7.95
N PRO A 317 -1.34 -12.23 6.64
CA PRO A 317 -1.05 -10.95 5.99
C PRO A 317 -2.27 -10.02 6.01
N PHE A 318 -2.04 -8.73 6.33
CA PHE A 318 -3.08 -7.70 6.27
C PHE A 318 -2.50 -6.29 6.30
N SER A 319 -3.36 -5.28 6.08
CA SER A 319 -3.03 -3.87 6.27
C SER A 319 -4.24 -3.03 6.67
N CYS A 320 -5.16 -2.70 5.76
CA CYS A 320 -6.24 -1.74 6.02
C CYS A 320 -7.31 -2.24 7.00
N ARG A 321 -7.61 -3.53 7.03
CA ARG A 321 -8.74 -4.17 7.74
C ARG A 321 -10.14 -3.67 7.32
N GLU A 322 -10.23 -2.94 6.20
CA GLU A 322 -11.43 -2.25 5.73
C GLU A 322 -11.92 -2.73 4.35
N GLY A 323 -11.30 -3.78 3.78
CA GLY A 323 -11.71 -4.34 2.47
C GLY A 323 -11.21 -3.56 1.24
N HIS A 324 -10.23 -2.65 1.41
CA HIS A 324 -9.84 -1.69 0.36
C HIS A 324 -8.46 -1.96 -0.28
N CYS A 325 -7.63 -2.83 0.32
CA CYS A 325 -6.22 -2.94 -0.11
C CYS A 325 -5.80 -4.31 -0.63
N GLY A 326 -6.61 -5.34 -0.48
CA GLY A 326 -6.31 -6.70 -0.91
C GLY A 326 -5.23 -7.44 -0.12
N ALA A 327 -4.56 -6.79 0.85
CA ALA A 327 -3.44 -7.37 1.60
C ALA A 327 -3.79 -8.65 2.38
N CYS A 328 -5.05 -8.82 2.72
CA CYS A 328 -5.58 -9.99 3.43
C CYS A 328 -6.30 -10.98 2.49
N ALA A 329 -6.05 -10.89 1.18
CA ALA A 329 -6.62 -11.84 0.24
C ALA A 329 -6.13 -13.25 0.56
N VAL A 330 -7.06 -14.21 0.50
CA VAL A 330 -6.82 -15.62 0.80
C VAL A 330 -7.71 -16.46 -0.09
N THR A 331 -7.24 -17.63 -0.52
CA THR A 331 -8.01 -18.53 -1.40
C THR A 331 -8.93 -19.42 -0.58
N LEU A 332 -10.23 -19.40 -0.88
CA LEU A 332 -11.24 -20.27 -0.31
C LEU A 332 -11.20 -21.63 -1.03
N ARG A 333 -10.87 -22.69 -0.29
CA ARG A 333 -10.80 -24.07 -0.80
C ARG A 333 -12.06 -24.89 -0.52
N GLY A 334 -12.77 -24.55 0.56
CA GLY A 334 -13.99 -25.27 0.96
C GLY A 334 -14.87 -24.45 1.88
N GLY A 335 -16.15 -24.78 1.88
CA GLY A 335 -17.15 -24.02 2.64
C GLY A 335 -17.69 -22.80 1.89
N LYS A 336 -18.34 -21.89 2.64
CA LYS A 336 -18.87 -20.63 2.12
C LYS A 336 -18.68 -19.52 3.13
N VAL A 337 -18.42 -18.32 2.62
CA VAL A 337 -18.30 -17.08 3.39
C VAL A 337 -19.09 -15.95 2.74
N SER A 338 -19.50 -14.98 3.54
CA SER A 338 -19.95 -13.66 3.07
C SER A 338 -18.88 -12.62 3.39
N MET A 339 -18.81 -11.55 2.58
CA MET A 339 -17.93 -10.41 2.82
C MET A 339 -18.75 -9.13 2.99
N GLU A 340 -18.41 -8.31 4.00
CA GLU A 340 -19.10 -7.05 4.26
C GLU A 340 -18.75 -5.97 3.22
N VAL A 341 -17.46 -5.88 2.89
CA VAL A 341 -16.90 -4.88 1.96
C VAL A 341 -15.89 -5.56 1.04
N ASN A 342 -15.97 -5.26 -0.25
CA ASN A 342 -14.99 -5.65 -1.25
C ASN A 342 -14.84 -4.55 -2.29
N ASP A 343 -13.81 -3.72 -2.15
CA ASP A 343 -13.50 -2.64 -3.09
C ASP A 343 -12.29 -2.96 -3.99
N VAL A 344 -11.75 -4.19 -3.91
CA VAL A 344 -10.46 -4.51 -4.55
C VAL A 344 -10.45 -5.79 -5.36
N LEU A 345 -11.21 -6.83 -4.96
CA LEU A 345 -11.30 -8.06 -5.74
C LEU A 345 -12.29 -7.90 -6.88
N GLU A 346 -11.85 -8.21 -8.09
CA GLU A 346 -12.70 -8.25 -9.29
C GLU A 346 -13.50 -9.55 -9.37
N GLN A 347 -14.44 -9.63 -10.29
CA GLN A 347 -15.27 -10.84 -10.47
C GLN A 347 -14.42 -12.06 -10.80
N GLN A 348 -13.35 -11.90 -11.55
CA GLN A 348 -12.42 -12.99 -11.87
C GLN A 348 -11.75 -13.54 -10.60
N ASP A 349 -11.30 -12.67 -9.69
CA ASP A 349 -10.68 -13.07 -8.41
C ASP A 349 -11.67 -13.87 -7.55
N LEU A 350 -12.92 -13.40 -7.48
CA LEU A 350 -14.00 -14.10 -6.77
C LEU A 350 -14.32 -15.46 -7.39
N ASP A 351 -14.31 -15.56 -8.72
CA ASP A 351 -14.54 -16.82 -9.47
C ASP A 351 -13.38 -17.80 -9.27
N GLU A 352 -12.15 -17.30 -9.04
CA GLU A 352 -10.96 -18.08 -8.67
C GLU A 352 -10.95 -18.46 -7.17
N GLY A 353 -11.91 -17.96 -6.40
CA GLY A 353 -12.11 -18.29 -5.00
C GLY A 353 -11.39 -17.35 -4.02
N LEU A 354 -10.86 -16.20 -4.45
CA LEU A 354 -10.26 -15.23 -3.52
C LEU A 354 -11.33 -14.57 -2.66
N ILE A 355 -11.01 -14.40 -1.39
CA ILE A 355 -11.80 -13.66 -0.40
C ILE A 355 -10.91 -12.71 0.40
N LEU A 356 -11.50 -11.70 1.02
CA LEU A 356 -10.80 -10.80 1.95
C LEU A 356 -11.01 -11.28 3.38
N ALA A 357 -10.00 -11.84 4.02
CA ALA A 357 -10.08 -12.36 5.39
C ALA A 357 -10.54 -11.30 6.40
N CYS A 358 -10.22 -10.02 6.19
CA CYS A 358 -10.65 -8.91 7.05
C CYS A 358 -12.13 -8.54 6.89
N GLN A 359 -12.85 -9.17 5.98
CA GLN A 359 -14.27 -8.90 5.71
C GLN A 359 -15.12 -10.18 5.72
N ALA A 360 -14.48 -11.35 5.79
CA ALA A 360 -15.14 -12.64 5.67
C ALA A 360 -15.79 -13.10 6.97
N HIS A 361 -17.05 -13.55 6.87
CA HIS A 361 -17.83 -14.24 7.90
C HIS A 361 -18.23 -15.63 7.41
N PRO A 362 -18.25 -16.68 8.29
CA PRO A 362 -18.57 -18.03 7.86
C PRO A 362 -20.08 -18.21 7.62
N GLU A 363 -20.44 -18.80 6.47
CA GLU A 363 -21.82 -19.21 6.17
C GLU A 363 -22.04 -20.72 6.39
N THR A 364 -20.95 -21.51 6.49
CA THR A 364 -20.98 -22.96 6.73
C THR A 364 -20.27 -23.29 8.03
N ASP A 365 -20.49 -24.49 8.57
CA ASP A 365 -19.89 -24.96 9.83
C ASP A 365 -18.39 -25.26 9.72
N SER A 366 -17.91 -25.46 8.49
CA SER A 366 -16.48 -25.62 8.19
C SER A 366 -16.11 -24.81 6.96
N VAL A 367 -14.97 -24.12 7.06
CA VAL A 367 -14.40 -23.33 5.98
C VAL A 367 -12.90 -23.64 5.89
N GLU A 368 -12.41 -23.85 4.65
CA GLU A 368 -11.00 -24.13 4.38
C GLU A 368 -10.43 -23.02 3.51
N VAL A 369 -9.31 -22.44 3.94
CA VAL A 369 -8.61 -21.35 3.21
C VAL A 369 -7.11 -21.59 3.18
N THR A 370 -6.43 -21.05 2.14
CA THR A 370 -4.97 -21.11 2.03
C THR A 370 -4.39 -19.76 1.64
N TYR A 371 -3.28 -19.38 2.29
CA TYR A 371 -2.43 -18.24 1.94
C TYR A 371 -1.22 -18.68 1.08
N ASP A 372 -1.04 -19.99 0.86
CA ASP A 372 0.18 -20.60 0.27
C ASP A 372 0.02 -20.91 -1.24
N ASP A 373 -0.78 -20.16 -1.98
CA ASP A 373 -1.03 -20.33 -3.42
C ASP A 373 -0.09 -19.51 -4.32
#